data_4ff375e79573ad10e0c7207ae147c8d3
#
_entry.id   4ff375e79573ad10e0c7207ae147c8d3
#
_cell.length_a   1.000
_cell.length_b   1.000
_cell.length_c   1.000
_cell.angle_alpha   90.00
_cell.angle_beta   90.00
_cell.angle_gamma   90.00
#
_symmetry.space_group_name_H-M   'P 1'
#
loop_
_entity.id
_entity.type
_entity.pdbx_description
1 polymer ?
#
loop_
_entity_poly.entity_id
_entity_poly.type
_entity_poly.pdbx_seq_one_letter_code
_entity_poly.pdbx_strand_id
1 'polypeptide(L)'
;PYAAIASLNKLGLSADVNDSALRLLLIGALTNQLNTLAEAANQASVSVQAKDKDHEKRSQRFDTYVEQHKLDFNTGETCYGGNYTGRHFSAVKKRYPQSNYAQAAAYLTMRITPCGECEGDFSCYLSKSLDPISDFLKVYPQSTYVTMLLKRANNQILGHFIVQEAQGDYLSKSDPKTGDYSP
;
A
#
# COMPACT_ATOMS: atom_id res chain seq x y z
N PRO A 1 8.18 -0.93 16.16
CA PRO A 1 8.79 -0.30 14.97
C PRO A 1 9.47 1.03 15.28
N TYR A 2 8.89 1.91 16.13
CA TYR A 2 9.40 3.26 16.43
C TYR A 2 10.88 3.30 16.82
N ALA A 3 11.28 2.51 17.82
CA ALA A 3 12.68 2.49 18.31
C ALA A 3 13.64 2.01 17.21
N ALA A 4 13.22 1.03 16.39
CA ALA A 4 14.04 0.52 15.31
C ALA A 4 14.25 1.58 14.21
N ILE A 5 13.20 2.32 13.83
CA ILE A 5 13.32 3.42 12.86
C ILE A 5 14.25 4.51 13.41
N ALA A 6 14.08 4.88 14.68
CA ALA A 6 14.94 5.88 15.33
C ALA A 6 16.42 5.45 15.35
N SER A 7 16.69 4.17 15.64
CA SER A 7 18.05 3.61 15.62
C SER A 7 18.63 3.61 14.20
N LEU A 8 17.86 3.18 13.20
CA LEU A 8 18.31 3.19 11.80
C LEU A 8 18.58 4.61 11.29
N ASN A 9 17.79 5.60 11.73
CA ASN A 9 18.01 6.99 11.36
C ASN A 9 19.28 7.60 11.97
N LYS A 10 19.72 7.09 13.11
CA LYS A 10 20.99 7.52 13.75
C LYS A 10 22.23 6.94 13.07
N LEU A 11 22.11 5.81 12.37
CA LEU A 11 23.21 5.25 11.61
C LEU A 11 23.56 6.20 10.46
N GLY A 12 24.83 6.58 10.32
CA GLY A 12 25.32 7.35 9.18
C GLY A 12 25.12 6.62 7.84
N LEU A 13 25.35 7.31 6.74
CA LEU A 13 25.44 6.64 5.44
C LEU A 13 26.73 5.81 5.43
N SER A 14 26.62 4.54 5.05
CA SER A 14 27.76 3.70 4.78
C SER A 14 28.41 4.07 3.45
N ALA A 15 29.71 3.88 3.32
CA ALA A 15 30.40 3.93 2.03
C ALA A 15 29.97 2.77 1.11
N ASP A 16 29.48 1.67 1.71
CA ASP A 16 28.90 0.56 0.96
C ASP A 16 27.49 0.89 0.46
N VAL A 17 27.30 0.71 -0.84
CA VAL A 17 26.05 0.96 -1.55
C VAL A 17 24.92 0.04 -1.05
N ASN A 18 25.24 -1.23 -0.78
CA ASN A 18 24.25 -2.20 -0.31
C ASN A 18 23.82 -1.90 1.13
N ASP A 19 24.74 -1.52 2.01
CA ASP A 19 24.42 -1.14 3.39
C ASP A 19 23.47 0.08 3.42
N SER A 20 23.77 1.10 2.62
CA SER A 20 22.97 2.30 2.50
C SER A 20 21.58 2.01 1.90
N ALA A 21 21.51 1.16 0.90
CA ALA A 21 20.27 0.71 0.29
C ALA A 21 19.43 -0.13 1.26
N LEU A 22 20.05 -1.09 1.97
CA LEU A 22 19.40 -1.92 2.99
C LEU A 22 18.81 -1.07 4.11
N ARG A 23 19.56 -0.10 4.61
CA ARG A 23 19.09 0.81 5.65
C ARG A 23 17.81 1.54 5.23
N LEU A 24 17.80 2.13 4.04
CA LEU A 24 16.61 2.81 3.52
C LEU A 24 15.44 1.83 3.32
N LEU A 25 15.71 0.63 2.82
CA LEU A 25 14.71 -0.41 2.65
C LEU A 25 14.06 -0.78 3.99
N LEU A 26 14.87 -0.98 5.03
CA LEU A 26 14.38 -1.32 6.38
C LEU A 26 13.56 -0.18 7.00
N ILE A 27 14.01 1.07 6.86
CA ILE A 27 13.24 2.24 7.33
C ILE A 27 11.88 2.28 6.62
N GLY A 28 11.86 2.12 5.30
CA GLY A 28 10.63 2.09 4.52
C GLY A 28 9.69 0.95 4.93
N ALA A 29 10.21 -0.26 5.12
CA ALA A 29 9.42 -1.41 5.54
C ALA A 29 8.81 -1.23 6.93
N LEU A 30 9.59 -0.73 7.89
CA LEU A 30 9.10 -0.44 9.24
C LEU A 30 8.08 0.71 9.24
N THR A 31 8.28 1.74 8.40
CA THR A 31 7.33 2.83 8.26
C THR A 31 6.00 2.33 7.68
N ASN A 32 6.04 1.48 6.65
CA ASN A 32 4.85 0.85 6.09
C ASN A 32 4.13 -0.06 7.11
N GLN A 33 4.87 -0.75 7.97
CA GLN A 33 4.29 -1.54 9.06
C GLN A 33 3.55 -0.67 10.08
N LEU A 34 4.04 0.54 10.39
CA LEU A 34 3.34 1.50 11.23
C LEU A 34 1.99 1.91 10.62
N ASN A 35 1.95 2.12 9.30
CA ASN A 35 0.71 2.41 8.58
C ASN A 35 -0.32 1.29 8.79
N THR A 36 0.06 0.05 8.55
CA THR A 36 -0.83 -1.12 8.73
C THR A 36 -1.36 -1.23 10.17
N LEU A 37 -0.53 -0.92 11.16
CA LEU A 37 -0.95 -0.92 12.57
C LEU A 37 -1.93 0.22 12.89
N ALA A 38 -1.74 1.40 12.30
CA ALA A 38 -2.64 2.53 12.45
C ALA A 38 -4.00 2.24 11.79
N GLU A 39 -4.02 1.67 10.58
CA GLU A 39 -5.23 1.25 9.89
C GLU A 39 -6.00 0.19 10.70
N ALA A 40 -5.32 -0.83 11.21
CA ALA A 40 -5.95 -1.87 12.04
C ALA A 40 -6.56 -1.28 13.32
N ALA A 41 -5.87 -0.31 13.95
CA ALA A 41 -6.41 0.39 15.12
C ALA A 41 -7.64 1.23 14.78
N ASN A 42 -7.66 1.89 13.61
CA ASN A 42 -8.79 2.67 13.14
C ASN A 42 -9.99 1.78 12.80
N GLN A 43 -9.79 0.66 12.11
CA GLN A 43 -10.84 -0.29 11.76
C GLN A 43 -11.47 -0.92 13.02
N ALA A 44 -10.68 -1.26 14.01
CA ALA A 44 -11.17 -1.79 15.27
C ALA A 44 -12.06 -0.77 16.03
N SER A 45 -11.79 0.54 15.88
CA SER A 45 -12.59 1.59 16.51
C SER A 45 -13.95 1.82 15.84
N VAL A 46 -14.04 1.61 14.54
CA VAL A 46 -15.29 1.73 13.77
C VAL A 46 -16.25 0.57 14.12
N SER A 47 -15.72 -0.61 14.41
CA SER A 47 -16.52 -1.78 14.74
C SER A 47 -17.06 -1.80 16.18
N VAL A 48 -16.47 -1.01 17.08
CA VAL A 48 -16.89 -0.89 18.47
C VAL A 48 -17.43 0.53 18.66
N GLN A 49 -18.74 0.67 18.85
CA GLN A 49 -19.41 1.95 19.17
C GLN A 49 -18.97 2.54 20.53
N ALA A 50 -17.86 2.11 21.07
CA ALA A 50 -17.30 2.60 22.32
C ALA A 50 -16.37 3.80 22.04
N LYS A 51 -16.62 4.90 22.74
CA LYS A 51 -15.69 6.03 22.89
C LYS A 51 -14.42 5.52 23.55
N ASP A 52 -13.55 4.84 22.80
CA ASP A 52 -12.32 4.26 23.31
C ASP A 52 -11.26 5.38 23.44
N LYS A 53 -11.11 5.89 24.67
CA LYS A 53 -10.08 6.88 25.00
C LYS A 53 -8.65 6.40 24.66
N ASP A 54 -8.44 5.09 24.58
CA ASP A 54 -7.15 4.52 24.20
C ASP A 54 -6.92 4.59 22.69
N HIS A 55 -7.98 4.63 21.89
CA HIS A 55 -7.87 4.88 20.44
C HIS A 55 -7.36 6.30 20.17
N GLU A 56 -7.94 7.31 20.80
CA GLU A 56 -7.52 8.70 20.65
C GLU A 56 -6.05 8.89 21.04
N LYS A 57 -5.61 8.29 22.14
CA LYS A 57 -4.20 8.30 22.54
C LYS A 57 -3.28 7.59 21.54
N ARG A 58 -3.72 6.48 20.94
CA ARG A 58 -2.92 5.78 19.93
C ARG A 58 -2.79 6.60 18.65
N SER A 59 -3.87 7.23 18.18
CA SER A 59 -3.84 8.13 17.03
C SER A 59 -2.92 9.32 17.29
N GLN A 60 -3.06 10.02 18.41
CA GLN A 60 -2.19 11.13 18.78
C GLN A 60 -0.70 10.73 18.83
N ARG A 61 -0.39 9.55 19.37
CA ARG A 61 1.00 9.02 19.38
C ARG A 61 1.54 8.78 17.99
N PHE A 62 0.71 8.25 17.10
CA PHE A 62 1.08 8.02 15.70
C PHE A 62 1.32 9.35 14.99
N ASP A 63 0.39 10.31 15.10
CA ASP A 63 0.49 11.62 14.45
C ASP A 63 1.72 12.38 14.95
N THR A 64 1.92 12.42 16.28
CA THR A 64 3.10 13.02 16.90
C THR A 64 4.40 12.40 16.36
N TYR A 65 4.44 11.08 16.23
CA TYR A 65 5.62 10.39 15.71
C TYR A 65 5.87 10.71 14.24
N VAL A 66 4.82 10.72 13.42
CA VAL A 66 4.89 11.09 11.99
C VAL A 66 5.47 12.50 11.82
N GLU A 67 4.96 13.45 12.59
CA GLU A 67 5.44 14.85 12.57
C GLU A 67 6.89 14.98 13.04
N GLN A 68 7.23 14.42 14.20
CA GLN A 68 8.58 14.50 14.79
C GLN A 68 9.65 13.92 13.87
N HIS A 69 9.32 12.83 13.15
CA HIS A 69 10.26 12.15 12.27
C HIS A 69 10.09 12.53 10.80
N LYS A 70 9.20 13.48 10.49
CA LYS A 70 8.89 13.94 9.13
C LYS A 70 8.65 12.76 8.19
N LEU A 71 7.88 11.79 8.68
CA LEU A 71 7.51 10.63 7.87
C LEU A 71 6.49 11.07 6.83
N ASP A 72 6.68 10.58 5.62
CA ASP A 72 5.90 10.99 4.45
C ASP A 72 4.66 10.09 4.33
N PHE A 73 3.56 10.55 4.92
CA PHE A 73 2.24 9.95 4.81
C PHE A 73 1.33 10.85 3.99
N ASN A 74 0.57 10.25 3.11
CA ASN A 74 -0.48 10.94 2.37
C ASN A 74 -1.75 10.94 3.20
N THR A 75 -2.22 12.12 3.59
CA THR A 75 -3.39 12.34 4.47
C THR A 75 -4.59 12.90 3.70
N GLY A 76 -4.61 12.81 2.37
CA GLY A 76 -5.74 13.26 1.55
C GLY A 76 -7.06 12.55 1.90
N GLU A 77 -8.19 13.18 1.60
CA GLU A 77 -9.54 12.66 1.91
C GLU A 77 -9.80 11.25 1.38
N THR A 78 -9.18 10.90 0.24
CA THR A 78 -9.29 9.58 -0.37
C THR A 78 -8.32 8.54 0.24
N CYS A 79 -7.55 8.93 1.26
CA CYS A 79 -6.60 8.08 1.97
C CYS A 79 -7.05 7.94 3.43
N TYR A 80 -8.06 7.14 3.68
CA TYR A 80 -8.55 6.89 5.04
C TYR A 80 -7.40 6.50 5.98
N GLY A 81 -7.09 7.40 6.93
CA GLY A 81 -6.09 7.16 7.98
C GLY A 81 -4.64 7.45 7.62
N GLY A 82 -4.37 8.01 6.44
CA GLY A 82 -3.01 8.33 5.98
C GLY A 82 -2.24 7.12 5.49
N ASN A 83 -1.76 7.14 4.25
CA ASN A 83 -0.99 6.06 3.66
C ASN A 83 0.48 6.45 3.49
N TYR A 84 1.39 5.55 3.87
CA TYR A 84 2.81 5.73 3.60
C TYR A 84 3.08 5.86 2.10
N THR A 85 3.78 6.90 1.68
CA THR A 85 4.00 7.21 0.25
C THR A 85 5.05 6.32 -0.43
N GLY A 86 5.81 5.52 0.33
CA GLY A 86 6.88 4.68 -0.22
C GLY A 86 8.16 5.42 -0.57
N ARG A 87 8.35 6.65 -0.10
CA ARG A 87 9.52 7.49 -0.48
C ARG A 87 10.87 6.80 -0.25
N HIS A 88 11.02 6.00 0.81
CA HIS A 88 12.27 5.31 1.09
C HIS A 88 12.56 4.23 0.04
N PHE A 89 11.54 3.49 -0.41
CA PHE A 89 11.70 2.51 -1.48
C PHE A 89 12.03 3.20 -2.81
N SER A 90 11.37 4.32 -3.10
CA SER A 90 11.68 5.15 -4.27
C SER A 90 13.10 5.71 -4.22
N ALA A 91 13.58 6.09 -3.02
CA ALA A 91 14.95 6.53 -2.82
C ALA A 91 15.98 5.41 -3.07
N VAL A 92 15.69 4.16 -2.66
CA VAL A 92 16.56 3.01 -2.98
C VAL A 92 16.67 2.82 -4.49
N LYS A 93 15.54 2.78 -5.21
CA LYS A 93 15.53 2.63 -6.67
C LYS A 93 16.30 3.73 -7.38
N LYS A 94 16.14 4.98 -6.93
CA LYS A 94 16.74 6.14 -7.59
C LYS A 94 18.22 6.31 -7.28
N ARG A 95 18.64 6.11 -6.02
CA ARG A 95 20.00 6.38 -5.56
C ARG A 95 20.92 5.16 -5.68
N TYR A 96 20.35 3.96 -5.57
CA TYR A 96 21.08 2.70 -5.52
C TYR A 96 20.53 1.64 -6.48
N PRO A 97 20.35 1.98 -7.78
CA PRO A 97 19.70 1.07 -8.75
C PRO A 97 20.48 -0.23 -8.96
N GLN A 98 21.80 -0.22 -8.70
CA GLN A 98 22.67 -1.39 -8.83
C GLN A 98 22.79 -2.22 -7.53
N SER A 99 22.13 -1.80 -6.45
CA SER A 99 22.16 -2.54 -5.20
C SER A 99 21.36 -3.85 -5.31
N ASN A 100 21.74 -4.84 -4.51
CA ASN A 100 21.00 -6.09 -4.36
C ASN A 100 19.56 -5.87 -3.85
N TYR A 101 19.26 -4.67 -3.32
CA TYR A 101 17.97 -4.31 -2.72
C TYR A 101 17.05 -3.51 -3.65
N ALA A 102 17.53 -3.11 -4.83
CA ALA A 102 16.73 -2.32 -5.79
C ALA A 102 15.46 -3.05 -6.23
N GLN A 103 15.54 -4.35 -6.50
CA GLN A 103 14.38 -5.18 -6.86
C GLN A 103 13.38 -5.30 -5.70
N ALA A 104 13.87 -5.51 -4.47
CA ALA A 104 13.02 -5.58 -3.30
C ALA A 104 12.29 -4.25 -3.05
N ALA A 105 12.98 -3.13 -3.21
CA ALA A 105 12.39 -1.80 -3.11
C ALA A 105 11.31 -1.56 -4.17
N ALA A 106 11.56 -1.98 -5.41
CA ALA A 106 10.58 -1.89 -6.49
C ALA A 106 9.32 -2.74 -6.18
N TYR A 107 9.51 -3.98 -5.72
CA TYR A 107 8.42 -4.85 -5.30
C TYR A 107 7.61 -4.25 -4.14
N LEU A 108 8.27 -3.72 -3.12
CA LEU A 108 7.59 -3.11 -1.97
C LEU A 108 6.83 -1.83 -2.33
N THR A 109 7.35 -1.05 -3.30
CA THR A 109 6.61 0.12 -3.83
C THR A 109 5.26 -0.27 -4.41
N MET A 110 5.17 -1.38 -5.12
CA MET A 110 3.91 -1.86 -5.70
C MET A 110 2.90 -2.38 -4.65
N ARG A 111 3.33 -2.63 -3.43
CA ARG A 111 2.45 -3.06 -2.33
C ARG A 111 1.81 -1.89 -1.59
N ILE A 112 2.25 -0.68 -1.87
CA ILE A 112 1.64 0.53 -1.32
C ILE A 112 0.37 0.78 -2.12
N THR A 113 -0.75 0.83 -1.42
CA THR A 113 -2.03 1.14 -2.05
C THR A 113 -2.03 2.62 -2.44
N PRO A 114 -2.14 2.96 -3.71
CA PRO A 114 -2.24 4.35 -4.11
C PRO A 114 -3.55 4.93 -3.57
N CYS A 115 -3.47 6.16 -3.08
CA CYS A 115 -4.65 6.92 -2.75
C CYS A 115 -5.41 7.31 -4.02
N GLY A 116 -6.73 7.42 -3.89
CA GLY A 116 -7.63 7.82 -4.97
C GLY A 116 -8.69 6.76 -5.24
N GLU A 117 -9.82 7.23 -5.65
CA GLU A 117 -10.98 6.41 -5.98
C GLU A 117 -11.04 6.20 -7.49
N CYS A 118 -11.58 5.07 -7.89
CA CYS A 118 -11.88 4.79 -9.29
C CYS A 118 -13.37 4.94 -9.62
N GLU A 119 -14.19 5.33 -8.63
CA GLU A 119 -15.62 5.63 -8.77
C GLU A 119 -16.42 4.55 -9.56
N GLY A 120 -16.01 3.28 -9.41
CA GLY A 120 -16.63 2.17 -10.15
C GLY A 120 -16.03 1.92 -11.55
N ASP A 121 -15.07 2.73 -12.00
CA ASP A 121 -14.41 2.49 -13.28
C ASP A 121 -13.46 1.29 -13.17
N PHE A 122 -13.85 0.21 -13.84
CA PHE A 122 -13.10 -1.04 -13.89
C PHE A 122 -11.72 -0.89 -14.53
N SER A 123 -11.60 -0.09 -15.58
CA SER A 123 -10.31 0.13 -16.25
C SER A 123 -9.32 0.82 -15.33
N CYS A 124 -9.78 1.77 -14.52
CA CYS A 124 -8.99 2.44 -13.51
C CYS A 124 -8.48 1.45 -12.43
N TYR A 125 -9.33 0.55 -11.93
CA TYR A 125 -8.91 -0.46 -10.95
C TYR A 125 -7.87 -1.42 -11.53
N LEU A 126 -8.06 -1.88 -12.76
CA LEU A 126 -7.10 -2.75 -13.44
C LEU A 126 -5.76 -2.03 -13.65
N SER A 127 -5.76 -0.82 -14.20
CA SER A 127 -4.54 -0.04 -14.43
C SER A 127 -3.77 0.19 -13.15
N LYS A 128 -4.43 0.66 -12.07
CA LYS A 128 -3.78 0.84 -10.76
C LYS A 128 -3.15 -0.43 -10.22
N SER A 129 -3.69 -1.58 -10.56
CA SER A 129 -3.22 -2.87 -10.07
C SER A 129 -2.17 -3.52 -10.98
N LEU A 130 -2.34 -3.43 -12.30
CA LEU A 130 -1.55 -4.19 -13.27
C LEU A 130 -0.38 -3.39 -13.84
N ASP A 131 -0.52 -2.07 -14.04
CA ASP A 131 0.55 -1.26 -14.61
C ASP A 131 1.85 -1.31 -13.79
N PRO A 132 1.81 -1.19 -12.44
CA PRO A 132 3.02 -1.34 -11.64
C PRO A 132 3.69 -2.71 -11.78
N ILE A 133 2.88 -3.78 -11.94
CA ILE A 133 3.38 -5.14 -12.16
C ILE A 133 4.05 -5.23 -13.54
N SER A 134 3.39 -4.71 -14.58
CA SER A 134 3.93 -4.67 -15.93
C SER A 134 5.28 -3.92 -15.97
N ASP A 135 5.35 -2.76 -15.34
CA ASP A 135 6.57 -1.97 -15.29
C ASP A 135 7.70 -2.66 -14.52
N PHE A 136 7.36 -3.35 -13.42
CA PHE A 136 8.35 -4.17 -12.72
C PHE A 136 8.90 -5.29 -13.60
N LEU A 137 8.04 -6.00 -14.32
CA LEU A 137 8.43 -7.13 -15.18
C LEU A 137 9.31 -6.68 -16.35
N LYS A 138 9.08 -5.48 -16.89
CA LYS A 138 9.96 -4.90 -17.94
C LYS A 138 11.37 -4.65 -17.43
N VAL A 139 11.53 -4.21 -16.18
CA VAL A 139 12.83 -3.86 -15.59
C VAL A 139 13.53 -5.07 -14.98
N TYR A 140 12.78 -5.99 -14.37
CA TYR A 140 13.31 -7.13 -13.61
C TYR A 140 12.70 -8.48 -14.05
N PRO A 141 12.81 -8.87 -15.33
CA PRO A 141 12.13 -10.07 -15.85
C PRO A 141 12.64 -11.38 -15.23
N GLN A 142 13.83 -11.39 -14.66
CA GLN A 142 14.43 -12.56 -14.00
C GLN A 142 14.35 -12.50 -12.47
N SER A 143 13.56 -11.58 -11.92
CA SER A 143 13.41 -11.40 -10.47
C SER A 143 12.74 -12.61 -9.82
N THR A 144 13.14 -12.95 -8.61
CA THR A 144 12.47 -13.95 -7.77
C THR A 144 11.03 -13.57 -7.42
N TYR A 145 10.66 -12.29 -7.56
CA TYR A 145 9.29 -11.81 -7.31
C TYR A 145 8.33 -12.06 -8.47
N VAL A 146 8.80 -12.42 -9.66
CA VAL A 146 7.98 -12.58 -10.89
C VAL A 146 6.81 -13.51 -10.66
N THR A 147 7.05 -14.71 -10.15
CA THR A 147 5.99 -15.71 -9.90
C THR A 147 4.89 -15.18 -8.97
N MET A 148 5.28 -14.48 -7.89
CA MET A 148 4.31 -13.90 -6.95
C MET A 148 3.51 -12.77 -7.60
N LEU A 149 4.14 -11.95 -8.44
CA LEU A 149 3.47 -10.85 -9.13
C LEU A 149 2.49 -11.34 -10.19
N LEU A 150 2.86 -12.35 -10.96
CA LEU A 150 1.97 -12.98 -11.93
C LEU A 150 0.76 -13.63 -11.25
N LYS A 151 0.97 -14.32 -10.11
CA LYS A 151 -0.12 -14.87 -9.31
C LYS A 151 -1.05 -13.77 -8.79
N ARG A 152 -0.49 -12.65 -8.32
CA ARG A 152 -1.28 -11.50 -7.87
C ARG A 152 -2.10 -10.90 -9.01
N ALA A 153 -1.49 -10.65 -10.17
CA ALA A 153 -2.17 -10.14 -11.35
C ALA A 153 -3.33 -11.05 -11.76
N ASN A 154 -3.09 -12.36 -11.83
CA ASN A 154 -4.12 -13.34 -12.14
C ASN A 154 -5.29 -13.30 -11.15
N ASN A 155 -5.00 -13.27 -9.84
CA ASN A 155 -6.05 -13.19 -8.82
C ASN A 155 -6.87 -11.89 -8.90
N GLN A 156 -6.24 -10.76 -9.25
CA GLN A 156 -6.92 -9.49 -9.44
C GLN A 156 -7.85 -9.53 -10.66
N ILE A 157 -7.37 -10.06 -11.78
CA ILE A 157 -8.18 -10.24 -13.00
C ILE A 157 -9.38 -11.14 -12.71
N LEU A 158 -9.15 -12.33 -12.14
CA LEU A 158 -10.23 -13.27 -11.81
C LEU A 158 -11.21 -12.69 -10.79
N GLY A 159 -10.72 -11.99 -9.76
CA GLY A 159 -11.58 -11.35 -8.77
C GLY A 159 -12.52 -10.32 -9.40
N HIS A 160 -12.03 -9.54 -10.36
CA HIS A 160 -12.86 -8.58 -11.07
C HIS A 160 -13.90 -9.24 -11.99
N PHE A 161 -13.52 -10.31 -12.70
CA PHE A 161 -14.47 -11.07 -13.51
C PHE A 161 -15.61 -11.65 -12.67
N ILE A 162 -15.30 -12.25 -11.53
CA ILE A 162 -16.32 -12.82 -10.62
C ILE A 162 -17.28 -11.72 -10.14
N VAL A 163 -16.75 -10.54 -9.77
CA VAL A 163 -17.60 -9.42 -9.33
C VAL A 163 -18.48 -8.92 -10.47
N GLN A 164 -17.97 -8.81 -11.70
CA GLN A 164 -18.77 -8.38 -12.84
C GLN A 164 -19.86 -9.39 -13.21
N GLU A 165 -19.59 -10.70 -13.19
CA GLU A 165 -20.61 -11.72 -13.39
C GLU A 165 -21.71 -11.64 -12.33
N ALA A 166 -21.31 -11.47 -11.05
CA ALA A 166 -22.28 -11.31 -9.96
C ALA A 166 -23.12 -10.04 -10.11
N GLN A 167 -22.54 -8.92 -10.57
CA GLN A 167 -23.28 -7.68 -10.85
C GLN A 167 -24.15 -7.81 -12.09
N GLY A 168 -23.69 -8.49 -13.14
CA GLY A 168 -24.48 -8.78 -14.33
C GLY A 168 -25.72 -9.60 -14.01
N ASP A 169 -25.59 -10.63 -13.18
CA ASP A 169 -26.70 -11.44 -12.68
C ASP A 169 -27.67 -10.63 -11.82
N TYR A 170 -27.15 -9.71 -11.02
CA TYR A 170 -27.99 -8.82 -10.18
C TYR A 170 -28.79 -7.85 -11.04
N LEU A 171 -28.14 -7.20 -12.02
CA LEU A 171 -28.80 -6.28 -12.95
C LEU A 171 -29.80 -6.98 -13.86
N SER A 172 -29.56 -8.24 -14.25
CA SER A 172 -30.49 -9.03 -15.07
C SER A 172 -31.77 -9.40 -14.33
N LYS A 173 -31.76 -9.39 -13.01
CA LYS A 173 -32.92 -9.64 -12.12
C LYS A 173 -33.69 -8.36 -11.74
N SER A 174 -33.23 -7.19 -12.16
CA SER A 174 -33.98 -5.95 -11.95
C SER A 174 -35.19 -5.89 -12.88
N ASP A 175 -36.36 -5.52 -12.35
CA ASP A 175 -37.54 -5.28 -13.19
C ASP A 175 -37.31 -4.02 -14.05
N PRO A 176 -37.28 -4.13 -15.38
CA PRO A 176 -37.06 -2.98 -16.27
C PRO A 176 -38.14 -1.91 -16.18
N LYS A 177 -39.31 -2.19 -15.54
CA LYS A 177 -40.41 -1.24 -15.41
C LYS A 177 -40.38 -0.43 -14.12
N THR A 178 -39.86 -0.98 -13.05
CA THR A 178 -39.90 -0.34 -11.74
C THR A 178 -38.53 0.14 -11.28
N GLY A 179 -37.45 -0.40 -11.83
CA GLY A 179 -36.09 -0.17 -11.33
C GLY A 179 -35.86 -0.76 -9.93
N ASP A 180 -36.85 -1.48 -9.38
CA ASP A 180 -36.75 -2.11 -8.07
C ASP A 180 -36.00 -3.43 -8.15
N TYR A 181 -35.13 -3.63 -7.20
CA TYR A 181 -34.39 -4.87 -7.02
C TYR A 181 -35.17 -5.76 -6.04
N SER A 182 -35.66 -6.88 -6.53
CA SER A 182 -36.19 -7.92 -5.64
C SER A 182 -35.03 -8.70 -5.04
N PRO A 183 -34.95 -8.89 -3.69
CA PRO A 183 -33.92 -9.67 -3.03
C PRO A 183 -33.95 -11.16 -3.40
#